data_087d1e7f8b6bad645d47e2f297239cd4
#
_entry.id   087d1e7f8b6bad645d47e2f297239cd4
#
_cell.length_a   1.000
_cell.length_b   1.000
_cell.length_c   1.000
_cell.angle_alpha   90.00
_cell.angle_beta   90.00
_cell.angle_gamma   90.00
#
_symmetry.space_group_name_H-M   'P 1'
#
loop_
_entity.id
_entity.type
_entity.pdbx_description
1 polymer ?
#
loop_
_entity_poly.entity_id
_entity_poly.type
_entity_poly.pdbx_seq_one_letter_code
_entity_poly.pdbx_strand_id
1 'polypeptide(L)'
;MRGSHCFLKDNAILLLQTESKRNIHMNEVLRQEKKFLISLNKYYELSNRVKEVVKEDPNNRGEGYTIRSLYFDSIDNRDYQEKEDGVELRRKIRLRNYGPDSPYAKLEMKQKQGAMQKKRSLKVSRQDAQALIHRDYSVLLKYEDPFAAECFWMMNQFCYLPKTVIEYKRKAFIAEENSTRITFDHHIVGTENSMDIFSEELLQNPLMNPYLVILEIKFNGFLLEYIKDILMNAGTGELAVSKYCLGRAVSMHYHF
;
A
#
# COMPACT_ATOMS: atom_id res chain seq x y z
N MET A 1 8.42 -59.54 -4.25
CA MET A 1 8.50 -58.15 -3.77
C MET A 1 8.34 -57.18 -4.94
N ARG A 2 7.12 -56.90 -5.34
CA ARG A 2 6.75 -55.87 -6.31
C ARG A 2 5.31 -55.46 -5.99
N GLY A 3 5.11 -54.33 -5.34
CA GLY A 3 3.74 -53.91 -5.04
C GLY A 3 3.62 -52.73 -4.07
N SER A 4 4.45 -51.69 -4.15
CA SER A 4 4.29 -50.52 -3.25
C SER A 4 4.50 -49.15 -3.93
N HIS A 5 4.64 -49.11 -5.25
CA HIS A 5 4.93 -47.86 -5.95
C HIS A 5 3.77 -47.27 -6.78
N CYS A 6 2.60 -47.98 -6.81
CA CYS A 6 1.47 -47.52 -7.63
C CYS A 6 0.46 -46.65 -6.86
N PHE A 7 0.34 -46.83 -5.53
CA PHE A 7 -0.70 -46.15 -4.72
C PHE A 7 -0.44 -44.65 -4.44
N LEU A 8 0.80 -44.19 -4.54
CA LEU A 8 1.13 -42.76 -4.26
C LEU A 8 0.96 -41.82 -5.45
N LYS A 9 1.00 -42.36 -6.68
CA LYS A 9 0.77 -41.53 -7.88
C LYS A 9 -0.69 -41.22 -8.14
N ASP A 10 -1.58 -42.15 -7.84
CA ASP A 10 -3.02 -41.99 -8.09
C ASP A 10 -3.67 -40.98 -7.13
N ASN A 11 -3.20 -40.89 -5.89
CA ASN A 11 -3.67 -39.91 -4.92
C ASN A 11 -3.21 -38.50 -5.23
N ALA A 12 -2.01 -38.32 -5.81
CA ALA A 12 -1.53 -36.99 -6.21
C ALA A 12 -2.30 -36.43 -7.43
N ILE A 13 -2.66 -37.33 -8.37
CA ILE A 13 -3.46 -36.95 -9.56
C ILE A 13 -4.91 -36.65 -9.16
N LEU A 14 -5.46 -37.37 -8.18
CA LEU A 14 -6.82 -37.14 -7.69
C LEU A 14 -6.93 -35.82 -6.91
N LEU A 15 -5.90 -35.44 -6.14
CA LEU A 15 -5.81 -34.14 -5.46
C LEU A 15 -5.68 -32.96 -6.45
N LEU A 16 -4.92 -33.12 -7.52
CA LEU A 16 -4.82 -32.12 -8.58
C LEU A 16 -6.09 -31.98 -9.40
N GLN A 17 -6.89 -33.05 -9.54
CA GLN A 17 -8.17 -33.00 -10.24
C GLN A 17 -9.33 -32.44 -9.40
N THR A 18 -9.24 -32.52 -8.06
CA THR A 18 -10.25 -31.92 -7.17
C THR A 18 -10.02 -30.41 -6.98
N GLU A 19 -8.82 -29.90 -7.14
CA GLU A 19 -8.56 -28.45 -7.15
C GLU A 19 -9.00 -27.78 -8.46
N SER A 20 -9.06 -28.53 -9.55
CA SER A 20 -9.50 -28.02 -10.87
C SER A 20 -11.02 -27.73 -11.00
N LYS A 21 -11.84 -28.07 -9.99
CA LYS A 21 -13.31 -27.88 -10.04
C LYS A 21 -13.85 -26.79 -9.11
N ARG A 22 -13.02 -26.04 -8.42
CA ARG A 22 -13.45 -24.75 -7.90
C ARG A 22 -13.33 -23.72 -9.03
N ASN A 23 -14.30 -23.67 -9.91
CA ASN A 23 -14.58 -22.51 -10.73
C ASN A 23 -14.91 -21.35 -9.77
N ILE A 24 -13.86 -20.74 -9.23
CA ILE A 24 -13.95 -19.38 -8.77
C ILE A 24 -14.10 -18.58 -10.07
N HIS A 25 -15.34 -18.19 -10.41
CA HIS A 25 -15.57 -17.04 -11.25
C HIS A 25 -14.93 -15.86 -10.52
N MET A 26 -13.60 -15.72 -10.67
CA MET A 26 -12.97 -14.44 -10.47
C MET A 26 -13.52 -13.55 -11.57
N ASN A 27 -14.55 -12.77 -11.23
CA ASN A 27 -14.81 -11.56 -11.97
C ASN A 27 -13.52 -10.75 -11.84
N GLU A 28 -12.68 -10.81 -12.86
CA GLU A 28 -11.47 -9.99 -12.98
C GLU A 28 -11.93 -8.55 -13.15
N VAL A 29 -12.21 -7.91 -12.02
CA VAL A 29 -12.56 -6.50 -12.01
C VAL A 29 -11.26 -5.75 -12.21
N LEU A 30 -11.05 -5.24 -13.41
CA LEU A 30 -9.88 -4.45 -13.78
C LEU A 30 -9.87 -3.15 -12.96
N ARG A 31 -9.17 -3.17 -11.84
CA ARG A 31 -9.03 -2.01 -10.97
C ARG A 31 -7.97 -1.07 -11.52
N GLN A 32 -8.39 0.11 -11.92
CA GLN A 32 -7.51 1.16 -12.39
C GLN A 32 -7.10 2.09 -11.24
N GLU A 33 -5.89 2.64 -11.33
CA GLU A 33 -5.35 3.63 -10.40
C GLU A 33 -4.65 4.71 -11.19
N LYS A 34 -5.16 5.95 -11.12
CA LYS A 34 -4.55 7.14 -11.73
C LYS A 34 -4.08 8.09 -10.65
N LYS A 35 -2.91 8.72 -10.87
CA LYS A 35 -2.34 9.70 -9.95
C LYS A 35 -1.95 10.96 -10.68
N PHE A 36 -2.18 12.09 -10.03
CA PHE A 36 -1.85 13.41 -10.54
C PHE A 36 -1.19 14.23 -9.43
N LEU A 37 -0.27 15.08 -9.83
CA LEU A 37 0.28 16.10 -8.96
C LEU A 37 -0.45 17.41 -9.23
N ILE A 38 -1.09 17.95 -8.20
CA ILE A 38 -1.87 19.18 -8.30
C ILE A 38 -1.37 20.22 -7.28
N SER A 39 -1.65 21.49 -7.52
CA SER A 39 -1.37 22.53 -6.55
C SER A 39 -2.35 22.48 -5.37
N LEU A 40 -1.97 23.06 -4.24
CA LEU A 40 -2.82 23.18 -3.07
C LEU A 40 -4.13 23.95 -3.39
N ASN A 41 -4.05 25.02 -4.21
CA ASN A 41 -5.25 25.75 -4.64
C ASN A 41 -6.19 24.84 -5.44
N LYS A 42 -5.63 24.04 -6.34
CA LYS A 42 -6.42 23.08 -7.12
C LYS A 42 -7.04 21.98 -6.26
N TYR A 43 -6.34 21.57 -5.20
CA TYR A 43 -6.91 20.65 -4.21
C TYR A 43 -8.17 21.22 -3.53
N TYR A 44 -8.14 22.47 -3.08
CA TYR A 44 -9.33 23.08 -2.46
C TYR A 44 -10.48 23.19 -3.46
N GLU A 45 -10.21 23.65 -4.68
CA GLU A 45 -11.21 23.71 -5.75
C GLU A 45 -11.85 22.34 -6.00
N LEU A 46 -11.03 21.32 -6.28
CA LEU A 46 -11.51 20.00 -6.66
C LEU A 46 -12.17 19.27 -5.49
N SER A 47 -11.63 19.36 -4.28
CA SER A 47 -12.21 18.69 -3.12
C SER A 47 -13.59 19.24 -2.76
N ASN A 48 -13.82 20.57 -2.93
CA ASN A 48 -15.13 21.16 -2.73
C ASN A 48 -16.11 20.69 -3.82
N ARG A 49 -15.70 20.68 -5.09
CA ARG A 49 -16.56 20.19 -6.19
C ARG A 49 -16.90 18.69 -6.04
N VAL A 50 -15.92 17.88 -5.65
CA VAL A 50 -16.13 16.43 -5.42
C VAL A 50 -17.09 16.20 -4.25
N LYS A 51 -17.01 16.99 -3.19
CA LYS A 51 -17.88 16.90 -2.01
C LYS A 51 -19.36 17.06 -2.35
N GLU A 52 -19.69 17.86 -3.37
CA GLU A 52 -21.09 18.11 -3.79
C GLU A 52 -21.74 16.87 -4.46
N VAL A 53 -20.93 15.96 -5.01
CA VAL A 53 -21.42 14.86 -5.85
C VAL A 53 -21.00 13.47 -5.34
N VAL A 54 -20.03 13.39 -4.45
CA VAL A 54 -19.46 12.14 -3.94
C VAL A 54 -19.41 12.18 -2.42
N LYS A 55 -19.80 11.08 -1.76
CA LYS A 55 -19.79 10.99 -0.29
C LYS A 55 -18.37 11.09 0.26
N GLU A 56 -18.20 11.83 1.34
CA GLU A 56 -16.95 11.81 2.09
C GLU A 56 -16.72 10.43 2.74
N ASP A 57 -15.45 10.01 2.80
CA ASP A 57 -15.06 8.82 3.57
C ASP A 57 -15.43 9.06 5.06
N PRO A 58 -16.13 8.14 5.73
CA PRO A 58 -16.52 8.28 7.14
C PRO A 58 -15.33 8.52 8.09
N ASN A 59 -14.11 8.18 7.67
CA ASN A 59 -12.91 8.44 8.46
C ASN A 59 -12.39 9.88 8.34
N ASN A 60 -12.92 10.68 7.42
CA ASN A 60 -12.58 12.09 7.36
C ASN A 60 -13.07 12.78 8.63
N ARG A 61 -12.17 13.48 9.31
CA ARG A 61 -12.48 14.31 10.48
C ARG A 61 -12.21 15.77 10.08
N GLY A 62 -13.18 16.39 9.37
CA GLY A 62 -13.02 17.73 8.82
C GLY A 62 -11.96 17.78 7.70
N GLU A 63 -10.73 18.09 8.05
CA GLU A 63 -9.61 18.21 7.10
C GLU A 63 -9.03 16.87 6.60
N GLY A 64 -9.61 15.74 7.01
CA GLY A 64 -9.13 14.40 6.68
C GLY A 64 -8.51 13.68 7.88
N TYR A 65 -7.66 12.70 7.61
CA TYR A 65 -7.00 11.90 8.63
C TYR A 65 -5.54 11.65 8.31
N THR A 66 -4.75 11.46 9.36
CA THR A 66 -3.32 11.15 9.24
C THR A 66 -3.11 9.68 8.94
N ILE A 67 -2.21 9.40 8.02
CA ILE A 67 -1.73 8.06 7.72
C ILE A 67 -0.23 8.05 7.95
N ARG A 68 0.23 7.13 8.79
CA ARG A 68 1.64 6.88 9.02
C ARG A 68 1.99 5.48 8.57
N SER A 69 3.08 5.31 7.85
CA SER A 69 3.50 4.02 7.31
C SER A 69 5.00 3.85 7.41
N LEU A 70 5.43 2.77 8.06
CA LEU A 70 6.80 2.29 8.03
C LEU A 70 6.94 1.34 6.84
N TYR A 71 7.89 1.61 5.96
CA TYR A 71 8.23 0.71 4.86
C TYR A 71 9.41 -0.17 5.23
N PHE A 72 9.28 -1.43 4.87
CA PHE A 72 10.35 -2.42 4.97
C PHE A 72 10.92 -2.70 3.59
N ASP A 73 12.20 -3.02 3.53
CA ASP A 73 12.88 -3.49 2.34
C ASP A 73 14.01 -4.44 2.72
N SER A 74 14.48 -5.24 1.79
CA SER A 74 15.66 -6.07 2.01
C SER A 74 16.88 -5.21 2.38
N ILE A 75 17.90 -5.85 2.93
CA ILE A 75 19.16 -5.18 3.27
C ILE A 75 19.75 -4.45 2.05
N ASP A 76 19.63 -5.05 0.86
CA ASP A 76 20.14 -4.55 -0.42
C ASP A 76 19.20 -3.56 -1.12
N ASN A 77 18.11 -3.09 -0.47
CA ASN A 77 17.09 -2.19 -1.05
C ASN A 77 16.43 -2.72 -2.32
N ARG A 78 16.18 -4.02 -2.39
CA ARG A 78 15.66 -4.70 -3.58
C ARG A 78 14.32 -4.15 -4.05
N ASP A 79 13.36 -3.97 -3.13
CA ASP A 79 12.02 -3.47 -3.48
C ASP A 79 12.06 -2.03 -4.01
N TYR A 80 13.03 -1.22 -3.53
CA TYR A 80 13.30 0.11 -4.03
C TYR A 80 13.84 0.05 -5.46
N GLN A 81 14.90 -0.74 -5.70
CA GLN A 81 15.54 -0.87 -6.99
C GLN A 81 14.57 -1.44 -8.04
N GLU A 82 13.87 -2.55 -7.71
CA GLU A 82 12.85 -3.13 -8.60
C GLU A 82 11.77 -2.13 -9.02
N LYS A 83 11.45 -1.14 -8.14
CA LYS A 83 10.50 -0.09 -8.48
C LYS A 83 11.11 0.98 -9.39
N GLU A 84 12.35 1.41 -9.14
CA GLU A 84 13.04 2.42 -9.95
C GLU A 84 13.35 1.88 -11.36
N ASP A 85 13.80 0.63 -11.44
CA ASP A 85 14.11 -0.07 -12.69
C ASP A 85 12.84 -0.48 -13.48
N GLY A 86 11.66 -0.28 -12.90
CA GLY A 86 10.41 -0.61 -13.56
C GLY A 86 10.14 -2.11 -13.70
N VAL A 87 10.81 -2.96 -12.90
CA VAL A 87 10.66 -4.43 -12.94
C VAL A 87 9.19 -4.80 -12.88
N GLU A 88 8.78 -5.75 -13.73
CA GLU A 88 7.37 -6.14 -13.86
C GLU A 88 6.82 -6.77 -12.59
N LEU A 89 7.56 -7.71 -12.00
CA LEU A 89 7.20 -8.36 -10.75
C LEU A 89 7.89 -7.66 -9.58
N ARG A 90 7.15 -6.89 -8.83
CA ARG A 90 7.66 -6.14 -7.68
C ARG A 90 6.70 -6.10 -6.52
N ARG A 91 7.23 -5.86 -5.32
CA ARG A 91 6.46 -5.81 -4.09
C ARG A 91 6.76 -4.58 -3.26
N LYS A 92 5.95 -4.33 -2.25
CA LYS A 92 6.20 -3.37 -1.18
C LYS A 92 5.55 -3.87 0.09
N ILE A 93 6.31 -3.88 1.17
CA ILE A 93 5.82 -4.24 2.50
C ILE A 93 5.82 -3.00 3.35
N ARG A 94 4.74 -2.81 4.10
CA ARG A 94 4.65 -1.70 5.06
C ARG A 94 3.78 -2.06 6.26
N LEU A 95 4.09 -1.43 7.36
CA LEU A 95 3.26 -1.39 8.54
C LEU A 95 2.57 -0.02 8.59
N ARG A 96 1.24 0.01 8.68
CA ARG A 96 0.46 1.25 8.65
C ARG A 96 -0.37 1.42 9.90
N ASN A 97 -0.36 2.61 10.48
CA ASN A 97 -1.32 3.04 11.49
C ASN A 97 -2.00 4.36 11.10
N TYR A 98 -2.92 4.81 11.94
CA TYR A 98 -3.74 6.01 11.73
C TYR A 98 -3.58 7.02 12.88
N GLY A 99 -2.36 7.18 13.34
CA GLY A 99 -1.95 8.06 14.41
C GLY A 99 -1.20 7.32 15.52
N PRO A 100 -0.49 8.07 16.39
CA PRO A 100 0.33 7.51 17.46
C PRO A 100 -0.48 6.69 18.47
N ASP A 101 -1.73 7.09 18.75
CA ASP A 101 -2.63 6.42 19.71
C ASP A 101 -3.29 5.16 19.17
N SER A 102 -3.00 4.77 17.92
CA SER A 102 -3.65 3.62 17.31
C SER A 102 -3.36 2.34 18.12
N PRO A 103 -4.39 1.56 18.53
CA PRO A 103 -4.21 0.32 19.27
C PRO A 103 -3.72 -0.84 18.39
N TYR A 104 -3.63 -0.63 17.10
CA TYR A 104 -3.21 -1.63 16.13
C TYR A 104 -2.47 -0.99 14.94
N ALA A 105 -1.81 -1.82 14.18
CA ALA A 105 -1.34 -1.48 12.85
C ALA A 105 -1.82 -2.51 11.81
N LYS A 106 -1.65 -2.19 10.53
CA LYS A 106 -1.91 -3.11 9.42
C LYS A 106 -0.59 -3.41 8.72
N LEU A 107 -0.16 -4.68 8.78
CA LEU A 107 0.89 -5.17 7.90
C LEU A 107 0.28 -5.34 6.50
N GLU A 108 0.81 -4.64 5.52
CA GLU A 108 0.30 -4.64 4.15
C GLU A 108 1.41 -5.01 3.17
N MET A 109 1.11 -5.92 2.25
CA MET A 109 1.93 -6.21 1.09
C MET A 109 1.16 -5.86 -0.18
N LYS A 110 1.78 -5.04 -1.02
CA LYS A 110 1.30 -4.74 -2.36
C LYS A 110 2.27 -5.38 -3.36
N GLN A 111 1.76 -6.31 -4.16
CA GLN A 111 2.49 -6.96 -5.25
C GLN A 111 1.94 -6.42 -6.57
N LYS A 112 2.82 -6.21 -7.54
CA LYS A 112 2.47 -5.84 -8.90
C LYS A 112 3.10 -6.85 -9.85
N GLN A 113 2.32 -7.31 -10.84
CA GLN A 113 2.79 -8.13 -11.94
C GLN A 113 2.16 -7.58 -13.23
N GLY A 114 2.94 -6.88 -14.01
CA GLY A 114 2.44 -6.16 -15.18
C GLY A 114 1.35 -5.14 -14.78
N ALA A 115 0.17 -5.26 -15.35
CA ALA A 115 -1.00 -4.45 -15.01
C ALA A 115 -1.71 -4.91 -13.72
N MET A 116 -1.54 -6.15 -13.30
CA MET A 116 -2.21 -6.73 -12.14
C MET A 116 -1.60 -6.24 -10.83
N GLN A 117 -2.48 -5.98 -9.85
CA GLN A 117 -2.07 -5.61 -8.50
C GLN A 117 -2.80 -6.46 -7.47
N LYS A 118 -2.03 -7.12 -6.60
CA LYS A 118 -2.56 -7.85 -5.45
C LYS A 118 -2.18 -7.12 -4.18
N LYS A 119 -3.17 -6.77 -3.37
CA LYS A 119 -2.96 -6.20 -2.05
C LYS A 119 -3.49 -7.16 -1.00
N ARG A 120 -2.65 -7.49 -0.02
CA ARG A 120 -3.04 -8.27 1.17
C ARG A 120 -2.72 -7.46 2.41
N SER A 121 -3.49 -7.68 3.48
CA SER A 121 -3.29 -6.96 4.74
C SER A 121 -3.69 -7.82 5.93
N LEU A 122 -2.89 -7.75 6.99
CA LEU A 122 -3.12 -8.36 8.28
C LEU A 122 -3.22 -7.26 9.35
N LYS A 123 -4.25 -7.29 10.19
CA LYS A 123 -4.33 -6.43 11.36
C LYS A 123 -3.50 -7.06 12.48
N VAL A 124 -2.53 -6.33 12.99
CA VAL A 124 -1.65 -6.75 14.09
C VAL A 124 -1.85 -5.85 15.31
N SER A 125 -1.69 -6.38 16.50
CA SER A 125 -1.75 -5.57 17.73
C SER A 125 -0.63 -4.51 17.75
N ARG A 126 -0.78 -3.48 18.57
CA ARG A 126 0.29 -2.47 18.77
C ARG A 126 1.58 -3.13 19.24
N GLN A 127 1.49 -4.08 20.16
CA GLN A 127 2.63 -4.82 20.69
C GLN A 127 3.36 -5.62 19.58
N ASP A 128 2.63 -6.38 18.77
CA ASP A 128 3.22 -7.14 17.67
C ASP A 128 3.77 -6.20 16.58
N ALA A 129 3.13 -5.07 16.35
CA ALA A 129 3.65 -4.04 15.45
C ALA A 129 4.99 -3.47 15.93
N GLN A 130 5.14 -3.21 17.23
CA GLN A 130 6.40 -2.79 17.83
C GLN A 130 7.47 -3.88 17.69
N ALA A 131 7.13 -5.14 17.91
CA ALA A 131 8.04 -6.26 17.67
C ALA A 131 8.52 -6.32 16.22
N LEU A 132 7.62 -6.14 15.23
CA LEU A 132 7.97 -6.05 13.81
C LEU A 132 8.93 -4.88 13.52
N ILE A 133 8.73 -3.72 14.15
CA ILE A 133 9.63 -2.56 14.03
C ILE A 133 11.05 -2.93 14.52
N HIS A 134 11.13 -3.75 15.58
CA HIS A 134 12.40 -4.24 16.13
C HIS A 134 12.92 -5.50 15.43
N ARG A 135 12.33 -5.88 14.29
CA ARG A 135 12.73 -7.03 13.44
C ARG A 135 12.44 -8.40 14.06
N ASP A 136 11.62 -8.47 15.07
CA ASP A 136 11.08 -9.74 15.55
C ASP A 136 9.88 -10.14 14.69
N TYR A 137 10.16 -10.82 13.58
CA TYR A 137 9.12 -11.29 12.65
C TYR A 137 8.45 -12.56 13.14
N SER A 138 8.97 -13.21 14.18
CA SER A 138 8.39 -14.45 14.76
C SER A 138 6.98 -14.22 15.30
N VAL A 139 6.64 -12.99 15.68
CA VAL A 139 5.29 -12.60 16.11
C VAL A 139 4.21 -12.89 15.06
N LEU A 140 4.59 -12.94 13.77
CA LEU A 140 3.66 -13.26 12.69
C LEU A 140 3.16 -14.72 12.74
N LEU A 141 3.92 -15.61 13.34
CA LEU A 141 3.53 -17.02 13.50
C LEU A 141 2.39 -17.25 14.51
N LYS A 142 2.05 -16.21 15.30
CA LYS A 142 0.89 -16.24 16.21
C LYS A 142 -0.44 -16.15 15.45
N TYR A 143 -0.41 -15.68 14.21
CA TYR A 143 -1.61 -15.44 13.39
C TYR A 143 -1.87 -16.67 12.52
N GLU A 144 -3.06 -17.22 12.61
CA GLU A 144 -3.52 -18.33 11.76
C GLU A 144 -3.93 -17.80 10.36
N ASP A 145 -2.99 -17.15 9.69
CA ASP A 145 -3.18 -16.52 8.39
C ASP A 145 -2.01 -16.90 7.46
N PRO A 146 -2.29 -17.54 6.32
CA PRO A 146 -1.24 -17.88 5.34
C PRO A 146 -0.40 -16.67 4.89
N PHE A 147 -1.01 -15.47 4.86
CA PHE A 147 -0.29 -14.26 4.53
C PHE A 147 0.72 -13.85 5.62
N ALA A 148 0.39 -14.08 6.90
CA ALA A 148 1.32 -13.85 8.00
C ALA A 148 2.54 -14.76 7.91
N ALA A 149 2.32 -16.06 7.67
CA ALA A 149 3.39 -17.04 7.48
C ALA A 149 4.28 -16.68 6.27
N GLU A 150 3.68 -16.29 5.14
CA GLU A 150 4.42 -15.84 3.96
C GLU A 150 5.29 -14.60 4.26
N CYS A 151 4.74 -13.62 4.98
CA CYS A 151 5.51 -12.44 5.39
C CYS A 151 6.68 -12.82 6.30
N PHE A 152 6.46 -13.71 7.28
CA PHE A 152 7.51 -14.19 8.17
C PHE A 152 8.68 -14.80 7.38
N TRP A 153 8.39 -15.77 6.51
CA TRP A 153 9.42 -16.43 5.71
C TRP A 153 10.17 -15.46 4.80
N MET A 154 9.43 -14.63 4.09
CA MET A 154 10.01 -13.69 3.15
C MET A 154 10.87 -12.63 3.84
N MET A 155 10.39 -12.04 4.94
CA MET A 155 11.12 -11.00 5.64
C MET A 155 12.40 -11.53 6.29
N ASN A 156 12.41 -12.79 6.76
CA ASN A 156 13.63 -13.43 7.25
C ASN A 156 14.56 -13.82 6.08
N GLN A 157 14.04 -14.47 5.05
CA GLN A 157 14.86 -14.98 3.93
C GLN A 157 15.62 -13.87 3.20
N PHE A 158 14.98 -12.71 3.01
CA PHE A 158 15.58 -11.57 2.32
C PHE A 158 16.11 -10.49 3.27
N CYS A 159 16.25 -10.81 4.55
CA CYS A 159 16.78 -9.89 5.56
C CYS A 159 16.12 -8.51 5.50
N TYR A 160 14.78 -8.49 5.55
CA TYR A 160 14.06 -7.21 5.53
C TYR A 160 14.38 -6.38 6.76
N LEU A 161 14.49 -5.08 6.55
CA LEU A 161 14.76 -4.08 7.58
C LEU A 161 13.72 -2.96 7.48
N PRO A 162 13.33 -2.31 8.58
CA PRO A 162 12.62 -1.05 8.53
C PRO A 162 13.52 0.01 7.89
N LYS A 163 13.00 0.77 6.93
CA LYS A 163 13.80 1.70 6.11
C LYS A 163 13.39 3.16 6.27
N THR A 164 12.10 3.46 6.23
CA THR A 164 11.62 4.85 6.31
C THR A 164 10.19 4.90 6.83
N VAL A 165 9.91 5.87 7.67
CA VAL A 165 8.54 6.22 8.07
C VAL A 165 8.07 7.38 7.21
N ILE A 166 6.86 7.26 6.68
CA ILE A 166 6.21 8.29 5.89
C ILE A 166 4.84 8.59 6.49
N GLU A 167 4.62 9.87 6.74
CA GLU A 167 3.35 10.40 7.23
C GLU A 167 2.76 11.38 6.21
N TYR A 168 1.46 11.41 6.11
CA TYR A 168 0.72 12.36 5.28
C TYR A 168 -0.72 12.50 5.75
N LYS A 169 -1.31 13.63 5.44
CA LYS A 169 -2.75 13.86 5.62
C LYS A 169 -3.50 13.43 4.37
N ARG A 170 -4.63 12.74 4.56
CA ARG A 170 -5.51 12.26 3.49
C ARG A 170 -6.92 12.75 3.67
N LYS A 171 -7.47 13.38 2.63
CA LYS A 171 -8.90 13.58 2.47
C LYS A 171 -9.41 12.61 1.40
N ALA A 172 -10.50 11.89 1.68
CA ALA A 172 -10.97 10.82 0.82
C ALA A 172 -12.47 10.93 0.56
N PHE A 173 -12.90 10.52 -0.65
CA PHE A 173 -14.28 10.49 -1.10
C PHE A 173 -14.55 9.12 -1.73
N ILE A 174 -15.78 8.62 -1.59
CA ILE A 174 -16.19 7.28 -2.01
C ILE A 174 -17.49 7.38 -2.78
N ALA A 175 -17.46 6.98 -4.06
CA ALA A 175 -18.66 6.67 -4.83
C ALA A 175 -18.82 5.14 -4.87
N GLU A 176 -20.04 4.67 -4.62
CA GLU A 176 -20.35 3.23 -4.61
C GLU A 176 -20.21 2.63 -6.01
N GLU A 177 -20.61 3.42 -7.01
CA GLU A 177 -20.53 3.05 -8.41
C GLU A 177 -19.08 2.83 -8.82
N ASN A 178 -18.83 1.72 -9.49
CA ASN A 178 -17.50 1.29 -9.93
C ASN A 178 -16.45 1.26 -8.80
N SER A 179 -16.89 1.19 -7.54
CA SER A 179 -16.03 1.23 -6.35
C SER A 179 -15.02 2.39 -6.44
N THR A 180 -15.49 3.54 -6.90
CA THR A 180 -14.62 4.70 -7.12
C THR A 180 -14.20 5.31 -5.80
N ARG A 181 -12.89 5.52 -5.64
CA ARG A 181 -12.32 6.21 -4.48
C ARG A 181 -11.36 7.30 -4.94
N ILE A 182 -11.64 8.52 -4.53
CA ILE A 182 -10.84 9.72 -4.80
C ILE A 182 -10.13 10.10 -3.52
N THR A 183 -8.81 10.29 -3.55
CA THR A 183 -8.04 10.67 -2.37
C THR A 183 -7.08 11.80 -2.71
N PHE A 184 -6.98 12.76 -1.81
CA PHE A 184 -6.02 13.84 -1.83
C PHE A 184 -5.04 13.64 -0.69
N ASP A 185 -3.77 13.38 -1.02
CA ASP A 185 -2.69 13.19 -0.07
C ASP A 185 -1.79 14.43 -0.08
N HIS A 186 -1.69 15.10 1.04
CA HIS A 186 -0.89 16.31 1.19
C HIS A 186 -0.06 16.26 2.49
N HIS A 187 0.81 17.24 2.69
CA HIS A 187 1.70 17.29 3.84
C HIS A 187 2.50 16.00 3.97
N ILE A 188 3.14 15.59 2.87
CA ILE A 188 3.89 14.33 2.83
C ILE A 188 5.27 14.59 3.43
N VAL A 189 5.49 14.01 4.60
CA VAL A 189 6.73 14.12 5.37
C VAL A 189 7.27 12.72 5.66
N GLY A 190 8.55 12.62 6.00
CA GLY A 190 9.14 11.34 6.34
C GLY A 190 10.43 11.45 7.13
N THR A 191 10.86 10.32 7.67
CA THR A 191 12.10 10.19 8.42
C THR A 191 12.71 8.80 8.25
N GLU A 192 14.03 8.74 8.32
CA GLU A 192 14.80 7.50 8.46
C GLU A 192 15.51 7.42 9.84
N ASN A 193 15.38 8.46 10.69
CA ASN A 193 16.03 8.52 11.99
C ASN A 193 15.30 7.73 13.07
N SER A 194 13.97 7.62 12.96
CA SER A 194 13.13 6.83 13.85
C SER A 194 12.14 5.99 13.07
N MET A 195 12.03 4.72 13.44
CA MET A 195 11.11 3.77 12.80
C MET A 195 9.83 3.57 13.62
N ASP A 196 9.72 4.21 14.79
CA ASP A 196 8.55 4.07 15.65
C ASP A 196 7.34 4.86 15.11
N ILE A 197 6.44 4.16 14.42
CA ILE A 197 5.20 4.76 13.90
C ILE A 197 4.21 5.15 15.00
N PHE A 198 4.46 4.80 16.25
CA PHE A 198 3.62 5.14 17.40
C PHE A 198 4.17 6.29 18.22
N SER A 199 5.35 6.83 17.88
CA SER A 199 5.89 8.01 18.55
C SER A 199 5.02 9.23 18.28
N GLU A 200 4.77 10.03 19.30
CA GLU A 200 4.11 11.33 19.16
C GLU A 200 5.07 12.37 18.55
N GLU A 201 6.35 12.26 18.86
CA GLU A 201 7.40 13.18 18.44
C GLU A 201 8.31 12.53 17.40
N LEU A 202 7.93 12.59 16.13
CA LEU A 202 8.78 12.20 15.02
C LEU A 202 9.38 13.43 14.35
N LEU A 203 10.71 13.54 14.39
CA LEU A 203 11.41 14.52 13.56
C LEU A 203 11.32 14.09 12.09
N GLN A 204 10.54 14.82 11.33
CA GLN A 204 10.21 14.49 9.94
C GLN A 204 10.58 15.65 9.00
N ASN A 205 11.08 15.30 7.81
CA ASN A 205 11.41 16.25 6.77
C ASN A 205 10.34 16.22 5.66
N PRO A 206 10.02 17.35 5.02
CA PRO A 206 9.18 17.36 3.82
C PRO A 206 9.81 16.50 2.72
N LEU A 207 9.01 15.56 2.17
CA LEU A 207 9.45 14.69 1.07
C LEU A 207 9.11 15.25 -0.31
N MET A 208 8.32 16.31 -0.34
CA MET A 208 7.95 17.05 -1.56
C MET A 208 7.54 18.47 -1.18
N ASN A 209 7.42 19.32 -2.19
CA ASN A 209 6.94 20.69 -1.98
C ASN A 209 5.59 20.67 -1.25
N PRO A 210 5.46 21.39 -0.09
CA PRO A 210 4.25 21.39 0.73
C PRO A 210 3.02 21.99 0.03
N TYR A 211 3.21 22.77 -1.05
CA TYR A 211 2.13 23.31 -1.88
C TYR A 211 1.62 22.36 -2.96
N LEU A 212 2.13 21.12 -2.97
CA LEU A 212 1.70 20.09 -3.90
C LEU A 212 0.92 19.00 -3.19
N VAL A 213 -0.07 18.45 -3.88
CA VAL A 213 -0.99 17.43 -3.40
C VAL A 213 -1.01 16.28 -4.40
N ILE A 214 -0.96 15.05 -3.93
CA ILE A 214 -1.14 13.86 -4.76
C ILE A 214 -2.63 13.52 -4.80
N LEU A 215 -3.26 13.73 -5.94
CA LEU A 215 -4.59 13.23 -6.25
C LEU A 215 -4.47 11.79 -6.76
N GLU A 216 -5.13 10.85 -6.09
CA GLU A 216 -5.19 9.45 -6.51
C GLU A 216 -6.65 9.03 -6.70
N ILE A 217 -6.96 8.47 -7.88
CA ILE A 217 -8.29 8.01 -8.25
C ILE A 217 -8.20 6.52 -8.50
N LYS A 218 -9.02 5.75 -7.78
CA LYS A 218 -9.17 4.30 -7.96
C LYS A 218 -10.59 4.00 -8.38
N PHE A 219 -10.75 3.16 -9.39
CA PHE A 219 -12.07 2.75 -9.88
C PHE A 219 -11.98 1.40 -10.58
N ASN A 220 -13.12 0.73 -10.71
CA ASN A 220 -13.26 -0.52 -11.43
C ASN A 220 -13.86 -0.25 -12.82
N GLY A 221 -13.29 -0.87 -13.86
CA GLY A 221 -13.80 -0.71 -15.22
C GLY A 221 -13.59 0.70 -15.77
N PHE A 222 -14.57 1.58 -15.61
CA PHE A 222 -14.54 2.95 -16.15
C PHE A 222 -14.88 3.99 -15.08
N LEU A 223 -14.35 5.19 -15.25
CA LEU A 223 -14.68 6.34 -14.40
C LEU A 223 -15.96 6.99 -14.89
N LEU A 224 -16.88 7.26 -13.96
CA LEU A 224 -18.15 7.93 -14.28
C LEU A 224 -17.91 9.32 -14.87
N GLU A 225 -18.71 9.71 -15.85
CA GLU A 225 -18.50 10.92 -16.64
C GLU A 225 -18.48 12.18 -15.76
N TYR A 226 -19.44 12.33 -14.87
CA TYR A 226 -19.49 13.50 -13.97
C TYR A 226 -18.26 13.61 -13.05
N ILE A 227 -17.68 12.48 -12.60
CA ILE A 227 -16.43 12.46 -11.83
C ILE A 227 -15.26 12.82 -12.75
N LYS A 228 -15.25 12.27 -13.96
CA LYS A 228 -14.23 12.56 -14.96
C LYS A 228 -14.20 14.05 -15.30
N ASP A 229 -15.35 14.67 -15.51
CA ASP A 229 -15.45 16.11 -15.85
C ASP A 229 -14.93 17.01 -14.73
N ILE A 230 -15.21 16.67 -13.46
CA ILE A 230 -14.65 17.40 -12.32
C ILE A 230 -13.12 17.27 -12.29
N LEU A 231 -12.58 16.10 -12.62
CA LEU A 231 -11.17 15.75 -12.48
C LEU A 231 -10.36 16.00 -13.74
N MET A 232 -11.00 16.21 -14.92
CA MET A 232 -10.29 16.48 -16.18
C MET A 232 -9.38 17.72 -16.11
N ASN A 233 -9.71 18.68 -15.25
CA ASN A 233 -8.91 19.89 -15.02
C ASN A 233 -7.84 19.69 -13.93
N ALA A 234 -7.64 18.47 -13.44
CA ALA A 234 -6.66 18.21 -12.37
C ALA A 234 -5.20 18.35 -12.81
N GLY A 235 -4.94 18.38 -14.12
CA GLY A 235 -3.59 18.49 -14.68
C GLY A 235 -3.35 17.48 -15.81
N THR A 236 -2.33 17.75 -16.62
CA THR A 236 -2.06 17.01 -17.87
C THR A 236 -1.10 15.84 -17.70
N GLY A 237 -0.50 15.62 -16.52
CA GLY A 237 0.52 14.59 -16.29
C GLY A 237 0.08 13.51 -15.31
N GLU A 238 -0.10 12.26 -15.77
CA GLU A 238 -0.22 11.11 -14.89
C GLU A 238 1.14 10.78 -14.28
N LEU A 239 1.21 10.63 -12.96
CA LEU A 239 2.45 10.43 -12.22
C LEU A 239 2.57 9.01 -11.67
N ALA A 240 3.75 8.42 -11.86
CA ALA A 240 4.12 7.14 -11.23
C ALA A 240 4.77 7.33 -9.84
N VAL A 241 4.26 8.27 -9.02
CA VAL A 241 4.85 8.59 -7.72
C VAL A 241 4.66 7.45 -6.73
N SER A 242 5.76 7.05 -6.13
CA SER A 242 5.81 6.11 -5.02
C SER A 242 6.24 6.82 -3.74
N LYS A 243 5.35 6.90 -2.74
CA LYS A 243 5.72 7.50 -1.45
C LYS A 243 6.95 6.84 -0.83
N TYR A 244 7.09 5.51 -0.96
CA TYR A 244 8.28 4.81 -0.52
C TYR A 244 9.55 5.34 -1.21
N CYS A 245 9.54 5.48 -2.53
CA CYS A 245 10.69 6.03 -3.26
C CYS A 245 10.98 7.48 -2.87
N LEU A 246 9.95 8.31 -2.66
CA LEU A 246 10.14 9.67 -2.13
C LEU A 246 10.86 9.66 -0.78
N GLY A 247 10.45 8.79 0.16
CA GLY A 247 11.08 8.70 1.48
C GLY A 247 12.53 8.22 1.43
N ARG A 248 12.86 7.34 0.47
CA ARG A 248 14.21 6.81 0.29
C ARG A 248 15.11 7.74 -0.53
N ALA A 249 14.54 8.54 -1.43
CA ALA A 249 15.30 9.43 -2.31
C ALA A 249 16.17 10.41 -1.51
N VAL A 250 15.72 10.84 -0.33
CA VAL A 250 16.47 11.77 0.52
C VAL A 250 17.85 11.21 0.90
N SER A 251 17.92 9.94 1.28
CA SER A 251 19.20 9.30 1.66
C SER A 251 19.95 8.65 0.49
N MET A 252 19.23 8.16 -0.52
CA MET A 252 19.83 7.43 -1.65
C MET A 252 20.51 8.33 -2.68
N HIS A 253 20.14 9.62 -2.75
CA HIS A 253 20.74 10.57 -3.69
C HIS A 253 21.83 11.44 -3.08
N TYR A 254 22.01 11.42 -1.75
CA TYR A 254 23.18 12.02 -1.11
C TYR A 254 24.34 11.01 -1.11
N HIS A 255 25.12 11.02 -2.17
CA HIS A 255 26.46 10.41 -2.16
C HIS A 255 27.42 11.42 -1.52
N PHE A 256 27.95 11.06 -0.36
CA PHE A 256 29.08 11.75 0.24
C PHE A 256 30.38 11.28 -0.41
#